data_e225bafcf6799ec55d442656b02784f1
#
_entry.id   e225bafcf6799ec55d442656b02784f1
#
_cell.length_a   1.000
_cell.length_b   1.000
_cell.length_c   1.000
_cell.angle_alpha   90.00
_cell.angle_beta   90.00
_cell.angle_gamma   90.00
#
_symmetry.space_group_name_H-M   'P 1'
#
loop_
_entity.id
_entity.type
_entity.pdbx_description
1 polymer ?
#
loop_
_entity_poly.entity_id
_entity_poly.type
_entity_poly.pdbx_seq_one_letter_code
_entity_poly.pdbx_strand_id
1 'polypeptide(L)'
;HGEAALAMTEADLLLSDETVSETDYPTSLTINGQKLRLEYHFDPGGAADGITVNIPLPALNALDARAFERLVPAMLPAKIEALLRALPKVWRRQLVPIPAFAQAVSERIASDDAPLHAAIREAIRAIKGTDIPEDAFDENKIDDHHRMNYRLLDAKNQPIAESRDLAALQAEYSDSAAAHFRRRIQSRH
;
A
#
# COMPACT_ATOMS: atom_id res chain seq x y z
N HIS A 1 19.72 -3.24 -39.58
CA HIS A 1 18.45 -2.88 -39.16
C HIS A 1 18.04 -3.51 -37.81
N GLY A 2 18.32 -4.77 -37.57
CA GLY A 2 17.99 -5.43 -36.32
C GLY A 2 18.64 -4.77 -35.12
N GLU A 3 19.85 -4.30 -35.26
CA GLU A 3 20.54 -3.62 -34.16
C GLU A 3 19.88 -2.30 -33.82
N ALA A 4 19.54 -1.51 -34.80
CA ALA A 4 18.86 -0.25 -34.58
C ALA A 4 17.48 -0.51 -34.00
N ALA A 5 16.78 -1.54 -34.46
CA ALA A 5 15.49 -1.92 -33.92
C ALA A 5 15.61 -2.36 -32.47
N LEU A 6 16.68 -3.09 -32.13
CA LEU A 6 16.89 -3.50 -30.75
C LEU A 6 17.12 -2.31 -29.83
N ALA A 7 17.94 -1.36 -30.24
CA ALA A 7 18.19 -0.17 -29.46
C ALA A 7 16.91 0.65 -29.26
N MET A 8 16.12 0.79 -30.32
CA MET A 8 14.84 1.48 -30.24
C MET A 8 13.86 0.73 -29.36
N THR A 9 13.87 -0.59 -29.43
CA THR A 9 13.02 -1.42 -28.62
C THR A 9 13.31 -1.24 -27.13
N GLU A 10 14.59 -1.17 -26.78
CA GLU A 10 14.97 -0.91 -25.40
C GLU A 10 14.51 0.45 -24.92
N ALA A 11 14.67 1.47 -25.75
CA ALA A 11 14.20 2.81 -25.43
C ALA A 11 12.67 2.83 -25.27
N ASP A 12 11.97 2.15 -26.16
CA ASP A 12 10.51 2.07 -26.09
C ASP A 12 10.07 1.35 -24.83
N LEU A 13 10.73 0.28 -24.45
CA LEU A 13 10.42 -0.46 -23.25
C LEU A 13 10.66 0.40 -22.02
N LEU A 14 11.72 1.18 -21.98
CA LEU A 14 12.00 2.07 -20.87
C LEU A 14 10.92 3.15 -20.73
N LEU A 15 10.51 3.73 -21.85
CA LEU A 15 9.46 4.73 -21.84
C LEU A 15 8.12 4.13 -21.40
N SER A 16 7.82 2.93 -21.89
CA SER A 16 6.61 2.22 -21.49
C SER A 16 6.65 1.88 -20.00
N ASP A 17 7.81 1.46 -19.49
CA ASP A 17 7.99 1.15 -18.10
C ASP A 17 7.81 2.40 -17.24
N GLU A 18 8.30 3.54 -17.67
CA GLU A 18 8.10 4.78 -16.94
C GLU A 18 6.62 5.16 -16.88
N THR A 19 5.91 5.03 -17.99
CA THR A 19 4.48 5.33 -18.04
C THR A 19 3.70 4.38 -17.15
N VAL A 20 4.01 3.08 -17.24
CA VAL A 20 3.39 2.06 -16.39
C VAL A 20 3.76 2.30 -14.93
N SER A 21 5.01 2.70 -14.66
CA SER A 21 5.47 2.99 -13.31
C SER A 21 4.69 4.13 -12.66
N GLU A 22 4.37 5.17 -13.40
CA GLU A 22 3.58 6.27 -12.85
C GLU A 22 2.18 5.83 -12.45
N THR A 23 1.61 4.87 -13.16
CA THR A 23 0.29 4.33 -12.84
C THR A 23 0.38 3.26 -11.75
N ASP A 24 1.31 2.32 -11.91
CA ASP A 24 1.45 1.17 -11.01
C ASP A 24 2.25 1.51 -9.76
N TYR A 25 3.25 2.39 -9.88
CA TYR A 25 4.11 2.85 -8.79
C TYR A 25 4.04 4.37 -8.70
N PRO A 26 2.93 4.93 -8.24
CA PRO A 26 2.81 6.39 -8.14
C PRO A 26 3.83 6.96 -7.16
N THR A 27 4.26 8.20 -7.40
CA THR A 27 5.21 8.88 -6.53
C THR A 27 4.54 9.58 -5.36
N SER A 28 3.21 9.64 -5.37
CA SER A 28 2.44 10.24 -4.28
C SER A 28 1.04 9.68 -4.25
N LEU A 29 0.42 9.80 -3.08
CA LEU A 29 -1.02 9.52 -2.90
C LEU A 29 -1.69 10.79 -2.41
N THR A 30 -2.91 11.04 -2.90
CA THR A 30 -3.71 12.16 -2.42
C THR A 30 -4.78 11.61 -1.48
N ILE A 31 -4.69 11.99 -0.20
CA ILE A 31 -5.61 11.55 0.84
C ILE A 31 -6.23 12.80 1.46
N ASN A 32 -7.55 12.91 1.44
CA ASN A 32 -8.26 14.05 2.01
C ASN A 32 -7.77 15.40 1.43
N GLY A 33 -7.47 15.42 0.13
CA GLY A 33 -6.98 16.61 -0.54
C GLY A 33 -5.52 16.91 -0.29
N GLN A 34 -4.82 16.05 0.44
CA GLN A 34 -3.41 16.24 0.76
C GLN A 34 -2.55 15.24 0.01
N LYS A 35 -1.50 15.75 -0.63
CA LYS A 35 -0.58 14.93 -1.42
C LYS A 35 0.53 14.40 -0.51
N LEU A 36 0.62 13.09 -0.39
CA LEU A 36 1.63 12.42 0.43
C LEU A 36 2.65 11.74 -0.47
N ARG A 37 3.91 12.03 -0.26
CA ARG A 37 4.98 11.48 -1.08
C ARG A 37 5.25 10.02 -0.73
N LEU A 38 5.46 9.18 -1.76
CA LEU A 38 5.79 7.76 -1.62
C LEU A 38 7.25 7.51 -1.99
N GLU A 39 7.88 6.59 -1.29
CA GLU A 39 9.22 6.10 -1.60
C GLU A 39 9.19 4.59 -1.64
N TYR A 40 9.98 4.00 -2.53
CA TYR A 40 10.05 2.56 -2.74
C TYR A 40 11.44 2.06 -2.41
N HIS A 41 11.51 1.04 -1.58
CA HIS A 41 12.76 0.41 -1.21
C HIS A 41 12.66 -1.09 -1.44
N PHE A 42 13.54 -1.63 -2.26
CA PHE A 42 13.57 -3.06 -2.54
C PHE A 42 14.81 -3.64 -1.86
N ASP A 43 14.72 -3.83 -0.56
CA ASP A 43 15.80 -4.30 0.29
C ASP A 43 15.25 -5.43 1.18
N PRO A 44 15.16 -6.65 0.64
CA PRO A 44 14.55 -7.76 1.37
C PRO A 44 15.17 -7.94 2.76
N GLY A 45 14.30 -7.94 3.78
CA GLY A 45 14.72 -8.04 5.16
C GLY A 45 15.11 -6.70 5.79
N GLY A 46 15.18 -5.63 5.02
CA GLY A 46 15.46 -4.30 5.55
C GLY A 46 14.25 -3.69 6.25
N ALA A 47 14.52 -2.75 7.17
CA ALA A 47 13.46 -2.11 7.95
C ALA A 47 12.49 -1.30 7.09
N ALA A 48 12.98 -0.73 5.99
CA ALA A 48 12.18 0.11 5.10
C ALA A 48 11.79 -0.59 3.81
N ASP A 49 11.95 -1.93 3.73
CA ASP A 49 11.61 -2.68 2.51
C ASP A 49 10.13 -2.49 2.16
N GLY A 50 9.86 -2.24 0.87
CA GLY A 50 8.51 -2.01 0.36
C GLY A 50 8.24 -0.54 0.11
N ILE A 51 7.06 -0.06 0.53
CA ILE A 51 6.61 1.31 0.30
C ILE A 51 6.64 2.10 1.59
N THR A 52 7.20 3.31 1.53
CA THR A 52 7.14 4.27 2.63
C THR A 52 6.31 5.46 2.18
N VAL A 53 5.33 5.85 2.99
CA VAL A 53 4.59 7.09 2.79
C VAL A 53 5.13 8.14 3.77
N ASN A 54 5.43 9.32 3.25
CA ASN A 54 5.93 10.44 4.05
C ASN A 54 4.76 11.28 4.51
N ILE A 55 4.59 11.42 5.81
CA ILE A 55 3.45 12.10 6.42
C ILE A 55 3.92 13.34 7.15
N PRO A 56 3.54 14.55 6.69
CA PRO A 56 3.80 15.76 7.47
C PRO A 56 3.07 15.67 8.81
N LEU A 57 3.73 16.06 9.88
CA LEU A 57 3.17 15.95 11.22
C LEU A 57 1.73 16.52 11.34
N PRO A 58 1.41 17.70 10.78
CA PRO A 58 0.04 18.21 10.88
C PRO A 58 -1.03 17.34 10.20
N ALA A 59 -0.64 16.49 9.24
CA ALA A 59 -1.57 15.64 8.51
C ALA A 59 -1.87 14.33 9.24
N LEU A 60 -1.08 13.99 10.24
CA LEU A 60 -1.11 12.66 10.86
C LEU A 60 -2.51 12.26 11.39
N ASN A 61 -3.18 13.16 12.09
CA ASN A 61 -4.45 12.83 12.75
C ASN A 61 -5.61 12.66 11.78
N ALA A 62 -5.48 13.15 10.56
CA ALA A 62 -6.54 13.04 9.56
C ALA A 62 -6.47 11.75 8.75
N LEU A 63 -5.45 10.93 8.95
CA LEU A 63 -5.22 9.73 8.16
C LEU A 63 -5.84 8.49 8.78
N ASP A 64 -6.31 7.59 7.90
CA ASP A 64 -6.86 6.30 8.29
C ASP A 64 -6.02 5.22 7.59
N ALA A 65 -5.62 4.20 8.33
CA ALA A 65 -4.84 3.09 7.79
C ALA A 65 -5.53 2.42 6.60
N ARG A 66 -6.84 2.48 6.51
CA ARG A 66 -7.60 1.90 5.39
C ARG A 66 -7.22 2.51 4.05
N ALA A 67 -6.82 3.78 4.03
CA ALA A 67 -6.41 4.44 2.81
C ALA A 67 -5.16 3.83 2.19
N PHE A 68 -4.37 3.10 3.00
CA PHE A 68 -3.09 2.53 2.59
C PHE A 68 -3.09 1.01 2.47
N GLU A 69 -4.23 0.36 2.74
CA GLU A 69 -4.31 -1.11 2.73
C GLU A 69 -3.95 -1.74 1.40
N ARG A 70 -4.33 -1.10 0.31
CA ARG A 70 -4.12 -1.64 -1.03
C ARG A 70 -2.74 -1.34 -1.59
N LEU A 71 -1.91 -0.61 -0.84
CA LEU A 71 -0.59 -0.20 -1.28
C LEU A 71 -0.69 0.60 -2.59
N VAL A 72 -0.03 0.12 -3.63
CA VAL A 72 -0.14 0.69 -4.98
C VAL A 72 -0.53 -0.43 -5.95
N PRO A 73 -1.09 -0.09 -7.13
CA PRO A 73 -1.62 -1.12 -8.04
C PRO A 73 -0.66 -2.26 -8.34
N ALA A 74 0.62 -1.97 -8.57
CA ALA A 74 1.58 -3.01 -8.91
C ALA A 74 1.87 -3.97 -7.76
N MET A 75 1.67 -3.55 -6.52
CA MET A 75 2.00 -4.35 -5.34
C MET A 75 0.79 -5.05 -4.74
N LEU A 76 -0.41 -4.72 -5.19
CA LEU A 76 -1.63 -5.31 -4.65
C LEU A 76 -1.73 -6.81 -4.87
N PRO A 77 -1.47 -7.35 -6.09
CA PRO A 77 -1.56 -8.81 -6.29
C PRO A 77 -0.66 -9.60 -5.36
N ALA A 78 0.57 -9.12 -5.13
CA ALA A 78 1.50 -9.78 -4.22
C ALA A 78 1.01 -9.76 -2.77
N LYS A 79 0.41 -8.66 -2.35
CA LYS A 79 -0.18 -8.58 -1.01
C LYS A 79 -1.34 -9.55 -0.86
N ILE A 80 -2.22 -9.63 -1.86
CA ILE A 80 -3.34 -10.57 -1.85
C ILE A 80 -2.84 -12.00 -1.79
N GLU A 81 -1.83 -12.33 -2.61
CA GLU A 81 -1.22 -13.66 -2.57
C GLU A 81 -0.69 -13.99 -1.18
N ALA A 82 0.01 -13.05 -0.54
CA ALA A 82 0.54 -13.24 0.81
C ALA A 82 -0.57 -13.47 1.83
N LEU A 83 -1.66 -12.71 1.74
CA LEU A 83 -2.81 -12.87 2.62
C LEU A 83 -3.47 -14.24 2.44
N LEU A 84 -3.62 -14.69 1.19
CA LEU A 84 -4.21 -16.00 0.90
C LEU A 84 -3.32 -17.15 1.42
N ARG A 85 -2.00 -17.01 1.28
CA ARG A 85 -1.06 -18.01 1.80
C ARG A 85 -1.05 -18.06 3.32
N ALA A 86 -1.40 -16.96 3.96
CA ALA A 86 -1.46 -16.89 5.42
C ALA A 86 -2.77 -17.41 6.00
N LEU A 87 -3.75 -17.72 5.17
CA LEU A 87 -5.02 -18.27 5.63
C LEU A 87 -4.84 -19.64 6.28
N PRO A 88 -5.74 -20.03 7.21
CA PRO A 88 -5.75 -21.40 7.72
C PRO A 88 -5.86 -22.41 6.58
N LYS A 89 -5.28 -23.59 6.77
CA LYS A 89 -5.18 -24.62 5.75
C LYS A 89 -6.53 -24.98 5.14
N VAL A 90 -7.58 -25.00 5.93
CA VAL A 90 -8.93 -25.36 5.48
C VAL A 90 -9.40 -24.44 4.37
N TRP A 91 -9.09 -23.14 4.43
CA TRP A 91 -9.44 -22.17 3.41
C TRP A 91 -8.44 -22.14 2.28
N ARG A 92 -7.14 -22.17 2.62
CA ARG A 92 -6.05 -22.10 1.64
C ARG A 92 -6.13 -23.19 0.59
N ARG A 93 -6.51 -24.39 0.99
CA ARG A 93 -6.64 -25.53 0.07
C ARG A 93 -7.65 -25.29 -1.05
N GLN A 94 -8.68 -24.52 -0.78
CA GLN A 94 -9.75 -24.24 -1.74
C GLN A 94 -9.36 -23.21 -2.77
N LEU A 95 -8.25 -22.51 -2.57
CA LEU A 95 -7.85 -21.35 -3.38
C LEU A 95 -6.61 -21.63 -4.23
N VAL A 96 -6.32 -22.89 -4.52
CA VAL A 96 -5.16 -23.27 -5.33
C VAL A 96 -5.53 -23.27 -6.82
N PRO A 97 -4.60 -22.88 -7.71
CA PRO A 97 -3.27 -22.32 -7.40
C PRO A 97 -3.38 -20.89 -6.90
N ILE A 98 -2.74 -20.63 -5.77
CA ILE A 98 -2.87 -19.33 -5.08
C ILE A 98 -2.42 -18.14 -5.94
N PRO A 99 -1.28 -18.18 -6.66
CA PRO A 99 -0.89 -17.03 -7.48
C PRO A 99 -1.93 -16.63 -8.51
N ALA A 100 -2.50 -17.61 -9.22
CA ALA A 100 -3.54 -17.34 -10.21
C ALA A 100 -4.80 -16.80 -9.57
N PHE A 101 -5.16 -17.34 -8.41
CA PHE A 101 -6.35 -16.90 -7.68
C PHE A 101 -6.17 -15.47 -7.17
N ALA A 102 -4.99 -15.15 -6.65
CA ALA A 102 -4.67 -13.80 -6.18
C ALA A 102 -4.77 -12.78 -7.32
N GLN A 103 -4.29 -13.15 -8.50
CA GLN A 103 -4.38 -12.28 -9.68
C GLN A 103 -5.84 -12.02 -10.06
N ALA A 104 -6.66 -13.07 -10.08
CA ALA A 104 -8.08 -12.94 -10.40
C ALA A 104 -8.82 -12.06 -9.38
N VAL A 105 -8.51 -12.24 -8.10
CA VAL A 105 -9.09 -11.40 -7.03
C VAL A 105 -8.66 -9.95 -7.21
N SER A 106 -7.39 -9.71 -7.46
CA SER A 106 -6.82 -8.38 -7.65
C SER A 106 -7.51 -7.64 -8.79
N GLU A 107 -7.72 -8.31 -9.92
CA GLU A 107 -8.39 -7.71 -11.07
C GLU A 107 -9.85 -7.39 -10.77
N ARG A 108 -10.52 -8.26 -10.02
CA ARG A 108 -11.92 -8.07 -9.69
C ARG A 108 -12.14 -6.89 -8.74
N ILE A 109 -11.23 -6.66 -7.80
CA ILE A 109 -11.39 -5.59 -6.81
C ILE A 109 -10.72 -4.28 -7.20
N ALA A 110 -10.08 -4.22 -8.36
CA ALA A 110 -9.29 -3.05 -8.79
C ALA A 110 -10.09 -1.74 -8.77
N SER A 111 -11.37 -1.79 -9.06
CA SER A 111 -12.22 -0.60 -9.09
C SER A 111 -13.16 -0.49 -7.88
N ASP A 112 -12.95 -1.32 -6.88
CA ASP A 112 -13.79 -1.40 -5.69
C ASP A 112 -13.21 -0.51 -4.57
N ASP A 113 -14.07 0.24 -3.88
CA ASP A 113 -13.68 1.11 -2.77
C ASP A 113 -13.83 0.45 -1.40
N ALA A 114 -14.30 -0.79 -1.35
CA ALA A 114 -14.54 -1.48 -0.09
C ALA A 114 -13.23 -1.72 0.68
N PRO A 115 -13.29 -1.90 2.01
CA PRO A 115 -12.12 -2.31 2.77
C PRO A 115 -11.49 -3.56 2.16
N LEU A 116 -10.17 -3.65 2.19
CA LEU A 116 -9.45 -4.68 1.45
C LEU A 116 -9.91 -6.10 1.78
N HIS A 117 -10.00 -6.44 3.05
CA HIS A 117 -10.40 -7.80 3.45
C HIS A 117 -11.82 -8.13 3.01
N ALA A 118 -12.73 -7.17 3.13
CA ALA A 118 -14.11 -7.34 2.69
C ALA A 118 -14.19 -7.54 1.17
N ALA A 119 -13.41 -6.77 0.42
CA ALA A 119 -13.36 -6.89 -1.04
C ALA A 119 -12.80 -8.25 -1.46
N ILE A 120 -11.76 -8.73 -0.79
CA ILE A 120 -11.18 -10.05 -1.08
C ILE A 120 -12.19 -11.15 -0.78
N ARG A 121 -12.88 -11.08 0.34
CA ARG A 121 -13.90 -12.07 0.70
C ARG A 121 -15.02 -12.14 -0.34
N GLU A 122 -15.51 -10.98 -0.76
CA GLU A 122 -16.56 -10.91 -1.76
C GLU A 122 -16.10 -11.48 -3.11
N ALA A 123 -14.86 -11.17 -3.49
CA ALA A 123 -14.29 -11.70 -4.73
C ALA A 123 -14.16 -13.23 -4.66
N ILE A 124 -13.71 -13.76 -3.55
CA ILE A 124 -13.59 -15.21 -3.35
C ILE A 124 -14.96 -15.87 -3.43
N ARG A 125 -15.95 -15.27 -2.79
CA ARG A 125 -17.32 -15.79 -2.85
C ARG A 125 -17.83 -15.81 -4.29
N ALA A 126 -17.59 -14.75 -5.03
CA ALA A 126 -18.06 -14.65 -6.42
C ALA A 126 -17.36 -15.65 -7.35
N ILE A 127 -16.06 -15.86 -7.14
CA ILE A 127 -15.26 -16.72 -8.01
C ILE A 127 -15.43 -18.20 -7.64
N LYS A 128 -15.40 -18.51 -6.34
CA LYS A 128 -15.33 -19.89 -5.85
C LYS A 128 -16.57 -20.34 -5.06
N GLY A 129 -17.40 -19.38 -4.64
CA GLY A 129 -18.54 -19.71 -3.78
C GLY A 129 -18.14 -20.03 -2.33
N THR A 130 -16.91 -19.77 -1.96
CA THR A 130 -16.39 -20.04 -0.62
C THR A 130 -16.59 -18.82 0.29
N ASP A 131 -17.12 -19.05 1.47
CA ASP A 131 -17.37 -18.00 2.45
C ASP A 131 -16.30 -18.06 3.55
N ILE A 132 -15.30 -17.17 3.45
CA ILE A 132 -14.19 -17.10 4.39
C ILE A 132 -14.50 -16.05 5.45
N PRO A 133 -14.36 -16.36 6.75
CA PRO A 133 -14.58 -15.38 7.80
C PRO A 133 -13.56 -14.25 7.74
N GLU A 134 -13.98 -13.06 8.12
CA GLU A 134 -13.10 -11.88 8.09
C GLU A 134 -11.87 -12.04 8.99
N ASP A 135 -12.05 -12.68 10.14
CA ASP A 135 -10.96 -12.90 11.09
C ASP A 135 -9.94 -13.93 10.65
N ALA A 136 -10.21 -14.62 9.54
CA ALA A 136 -9.22 -15.54 8.97
C ALA A 136 -8.03 -14.83 8.35
N PHE A 137 -8.22 -13.56 7.95
CA PHE A 137 -7.14 -12.76 7.36
C PHE A 137 -6.32 -12.09 8.47
N ASP A 138 -5.01 -12.29 8.44
CA ASP A 138 -4.11 -11.77 9.46
C ASP A 138 -2.90 -11.10 8.81
N GLU A 139 -2.89 -9.76 8.82
CA GLU A 139 -1.79 -8.99 8.23
C GLU A 139 -0.49 -9.11 9.02
N ASN A 140 -0.55 -9.62 10.24
CA ASN A 140 0.67 -9.87 11.02
C ASN A 140 1.43 -11.09 10.55
N LYS A 141 0.81 -11.93 9.72
CA LYS A 141 1.43 -13.14 9.17
C LYS A 141 2.10 -12.92 7.82
N ILE A 142 1.93 -11.74 7.22
CA ILE A 142 2.57 -11.42 5.94
C ILE A 142 3.86 -10.64 6.18
N ASP A 143 4.76 -10.69 5.19
CA ASP A 143 6.04 -9.99 5.30
C ASP A 143 5.85 -8.46 5.34
N ASP A 144 6.79 -7.78 5.98
CA ASP A 144 6.70 -6.34 6.18
C ASP A 144 6.59 -5.55 4.87
N HIS A 145 7.22 -6.03 3.78
CA HIS A 145 7.17 -5.30 2.51
C HIS A 145 5.77 -5.30 1.87
N HIS A 146 4.85 -6.11 2.36
CA HIS A 146 3.45 -6.09 1.93
C HIS A 146 2.61 -5.13 2.78
N ARG A 147 3.23 -4.42 3.70
CA ARG A 147 2.56 -3.45 4.57
C ARG A 147 3.20 -2.09 4.36
N MET A 148 2.37 -1.04 4.39
CA MET A 148 2.86 0.32 4.25
C MET A 148 3.75 0.69 5.43
N ASN A 149 4.90 1.31 5.14
CA ASN A 149 5.75 1.92 6.16
C ASN A 149 5.41 3.41 6.23
N TYR A 150 5.15 3.90 7.43
CA TYR A 150 4.78 5.30 7.64
C TYR A 150 5.95 6.06 8.23
N ARG A 151 6.37 7.11 7.54
CA ARG A 151 7.44 7.99 8.01
C ARG A 151 6.86 9.35 8.35
N LEU A 152 7.02 9.76 9.60
CA LEU A 152 6.51 11.04 10.07
C LEU A 152 7.59 12.10 9.90
N LEU A 153 7.21 13.24 9.31
CA LEU A 153 8.14 14.34 9.03
C LEU A 153 7.79 15.57 9.84
N ASP A 154 8.82 16.31 10.26
CA ASP A 154 8.62 17.60 10.93
C ASP A 154 8.42 18.72 9.91
N ALA A 155 8.34 19.97 10.38
CA ALA A 155 8.12 21.13 9.53
C ALA A 155 9.26 21.36 8.52
N LYS A 156 10.43 20.79 8.77
CA LYS A 156 11.59 20.89 7.89
C LYS A 156 11.75 19.67 6.99
N ASN A 157 10.73 18.82 6.94
CA ASN A 157 10.74 17.57 6.17
C ASN A 157 11.79 16.57 6.66
N GLN A 158 12.16 16.65 7.94
CA GLN A 158 13.09 15.70 8.53
C GLN A 158 12.32 14.55 9.19
N PRO A 159 12.76 13.29 9.02
CA PRO A 159 12.07 12.17 9.63
C PRO A 159 12.22 12.21 11.15
N ILE A 160 11.10 12.09 11.85
CA ILE A 160 11.09 12.05 13.31
C ILE A 160 10.65 10.70 13.85
N ALA A 161 9.95 9.91 13.07
CA ALA A 161 9.55 8.56 13.47
C ALA A 161 9.16 7.74 12.25
N GLU A 162 9.29 6.43 12.35
CA GLU A 162 8.81 5.49 11.34
C GLU A 162 8.17 4.30 12.03
N SER A 163 7.08 3.79 11.43
CA SER A 163 6.42 2.59 11.92
C SER A 163 5.56 2.01 10.82
N ARG A 164 5.30 0.71 10.86
CA ARG A 164 4.31 0.09 9.98
C ARG A 164 2.94 0.05 10.63
N ASP A 165 2.81 0.65 11.81
CA ASP A 165 1.54 0.77 12.52
C ASP A 165 1.16 2.25 12.64
N LEU A 166 0.26 2.68 11.76
CA LEU A 166 -0.19 4.09 11.74
C LEU A 166 -0.88 4.48 13.04
N ALA A 167 -1.67 3.57 13.61
CA ALA A 167 -2.38 3.85 14.87
C ALA A 167 -1.39 4.11 16.01
N ALA A 168 -0.28 3.39 16.03
CA ALA A 168 0.75 3.61 17.05
C ALA A 168 1.41 4.98 16.91
N LEU A 169 1.69 5.41 15.67
CA LEU A 169 2.21 6.76 15.42
C LEU A 169 1.21 7.83 15.85
N GLN A 170 -0.05 7.62 15.51
CA GLN A 170 -1.10 8.57 15.89
C GLN A 170 -1.22 8.67 17.41
N ALA A 171 -1.17 7.54 18.11
CA ALA A 171 -1.26 7.53 19.56
C ALA A 171 -0.08 8.28 20.20
N GLU A 172 1.11 8.13 19.62
CA GLU A 172 2.32 8.75 20.18
C GLU A 172 2.44 10.24 19.86
N TYR A 173 2.03 10.64 18.64
CA TYR A 173 2.25 12.00 18.15
C TYR A 173 1.00 12.82 17.94
N SER A 174 -0.18 12.34 18.34
CA SER A 174 -1.42 13.04 18.07
C SER A 174 -1.47 14.44 18.66
N ASP A 175 -0.98 14.63 19.87
CA ASP A 175 -0.95 15.94 20.52
C ASP A 175 -0.01 16.90 19.80
N SER A 176 1.15 16.39 19.38
CA SER A 176 2.11 17.19 18.62
C SER A 176 1.56 17.60 17.27
N ALA A 177 0.86 16.69 16.60
CA ALA A 177 0.23 16.97 15.30
C ALA A 177 -0.84 18.05 15.45
N ALA A 178 -1.67 17.96 16.47
CA ALA A 178 -2.71 18.95 16.73
C ALA A 178 -2.11 20.33 17.05
N ALA A 179 -1.03 20.36 17.82
CA ALA A 179 -0.34 21.61 18.17
C ALA A 179 0.26 22.27 16.91
N HIS A 180 0.89 21.47 16.03
CA HIS A 180 1.45 22.00 14.78
C HIS A 180 0.36 22.55 13.86
N PHE A 181 -0.74 21.86 13.76
CA PHE A 181 -1.87 22.27 12.94
C PHE A 181 -2.42 23.63 13.44
N ARG A 182 -2.59 23.77 14.74
CA ARG A 182 -3.06 25.01 15.35
C ARG A 182 -2.11 26.17 15.10
N ARG A 183 -0.80 25.94 15.21
CA ARG A 183 0.21 26.97 14.92
C ARG A 183 0.14 27.45 13.49
N ARG A 184 -0.04 26.52 12.55
CA ARG A 184 -0.15 26.89 11.12
C ARG A 184 -1.37 27.74 10.86
N ILE A 185 -2.48 27.43 11.48
CA ILE A 185 -3.70 28.25 11.34
C ILE A 185 -3.47 29.65 11.92
N GLN A 186 -2.87 29.74 13.09
CA GLN A 186 -2.59 31.03 13.72
C GLN A 186 -1.62 31.87 12.91
N SER A 187 -0.63 31.27 12.30
CA SER A 187 0.37 32.02 11.52
C SER A 187 -0.19 32.55 10.21
N ARG A 188 -1.36 32.13 9.77
CA ARG A 188 -2.02 32.64 8.57
C ARG A 188 -2.86 33.87 8.84
N HIS A 189 -3.09 34.18 10.07
CA HIS A 189 -3.82 35.36 10.50
C HIS A 189 -2.88 36.45 10.96
#